data_6cf46f4c2cc2da2d5b6c907bb5505c31
#
_entry.id   6cf46f4c2cc2da2d5b6c907bb5505c31
#
_cell.length_a   1.000
_cell.length_b   1.000
_cell.length_c   1.000
_cell.angle_alpha   90.00
_cell.angle_beta   90.00
_cell.angle_gamma   90.00
#
_symmetry.space_group_name_H-M   'P 1'
#
loop_
_entity.id
_entity.type
_entity.pdbx_description
1 polymer ?
#
loop_
_entity_poly.entity_id
_entity_poly.type
_entity_poly.pdbx_seq_one_letter_code
_entity_poly.pdbx_strand_id
1 'polypeptide(L)'
;TAAGTQVSYCIMTDGDAGGFAEAHRPEIVAMRAAEQAEAARICGVSDLHFLHQRDGFLEPSYEVVGMVVELMRKIRPDIVLAMHPERAWDRIQKSHPDHLACGEAVTRAVYPAVENPFAYPELAEAGLPAYKVPYLWFFGGPAERENHFVDITEFVDTKVQAIRIHASQHPDVERMDARVRSMLRTNARRGGLEEGRSAEAFHVVGINTPATIAGF
;
A
#
# COMPACT_ATOMS: atom_id res chain seq x y z
N THR A 1 -11.85 5.91 -5.64
CA THR A 1 -13.29 5.54 -5.51
C THR A 1 -14.21 6.61 -6.14
N ALA A 2 -13.98 7.91 -5.88
CA ALA A 2 -14.85 8.99 -6.39
C ALA A 2 -15.04 8.98 -7.93
N ALA A 3 -14.04 8.55 -8.68
CA ALA A 3 -14.09 8.40 -10.14
C ALA A 3 -14.64 7.04 -10.63
N GLY A 4 -15.19 6.22 -9.73
CA GLY A 4 -15.73 4.90 -10.06
C GLY A 4 -14.71 3.75 -10.04
N THR A 5 -13.45 4.00 -9.69
CA THR A 5 -12.44 2.95 -9.54
C THR A 5 -12.79 2.07 -8.35
N GLN A 6 -12.83 0.76 -8.55
CA GLN A 6 -12.92 -0.21 -7.45
C GLN A 6 -11.56 -0.32 -6.76
N VAL A 7 -11.58 -0.23 -5.44
CA VAL A 7 -10.35 -0.28 -4.63
C VAL A 7 -10.53 -1.31 -3.52
N SER A 8 -9.53 -2.19 -3.39
CA SER A 8 -9.43 -3.18 -2.31
C SER A 8 -8.19 -2.89 -1.48
N TYR A 9 -8.28 -3.04 -0.18
CA TYR A 9 -7.13 -2.92 0.72
C TYR A 9 -6.70 -4.29 1.21
N CYS A 10 -5.38 -4.53 1.18
CA CYS A 10 -4.72 -5.68 1.79
C CYS A 10 -3.79 -5.20 2.90
N ILE A 11 -4.13 -5.50 4.13
CA ILE A 11 -3.35 -5.16 5.32
C ILE A 11 -2.57 -6.42 5.74
N MET A 12 -1.25 -6.36 5.64
CA MET A 12 -0.43 -7.55 5.84
C MET A 12 -0.24 -7.90 7.31
N THR A 13 -0.02 -6.92 8.19
CA THR A 13 0.27 -7.16 9.61
C THR A 13 -0.86 -6.67 10.51
N ASP A 14 -1.02 -7.29 11.67
CA ASP A 14 -2.02 -6.90 12.66
C ASP A 14 -1.65 -5.65 13.47
N GLY A 15 -0.41 -5.17 13.34
CA GLY A 15 0.09 -4.03 14.09
C GLY A 15 0.21 -4.27 15.60
N ASP A 16 0.37 -5.53 16.00
CA ASP A 16 0.38 -5.99 17.40
C ASP A 16 1.62 -5.57 18.19
N ALA A 17 2.68 -5.14 17.51
CA ALA A 17 3.90 -4.62 18.12
C ALA A 17 3.95 -3.08 18.19
N GLY A 18 2.95 -2.38 17.60
CA GLY A 18 2.89 -0.92 17.58
C GLY A 18 2.08 -0.33 18.74
N GLY A 19 2.11 1.01 18.86
CA GLY A 19 1.33 1.77 19.85
C GLY A 19 2.19 2.50 20.88
N PHE A 20 1.58 3.48 21.57
CA PHE A 20 2.28 4.36 22.52
C PHE A 20 1.86 4.09 23.98
N ALA A 21 0.81 3.32 24.23
CA ALA A 21 0.31 3.02 25.54
C ALA A 21 0.27 1.50 25.80
N GLU A 22 1.03 1.03 26.79
CA GLU A 22 1.03 -0.39 27.19
C GLU A 22 -0.36 -0.89 27.62
N ALA A 23 -1.19 0.00 28.17
CA ALA A 23 -2.55 -0.31 28.59
C ALA A 23 -3.45 -0.83 27.43
N HIS A 24 -3.14 -0.47 26.19
CA HIS A 24 -3.90 -0.89 25.01
C HIS A 24 -3.42 -2.23 24.43
N ARG A 25 -2.33 -2.81 24.95
CA ARG A 25 -1.71 -4.01 24.36
C ARG A 25 -2.66 -5.20 24.16
N PRO A 26 -3.57 -5.55 25.11
CA PRO A 26 -4.48 -6.67 24.91
C PRO A 26 -5.50 -6.48 23.78
N GLU A 27 -5.81 -5.21 23.43
CA GLU A 27 -6.89 -4.86 22.50
C GLU A 27 -6.35 -4.24 21.21
N ILE A 28 -5.02 -4.09 21.09
CA ILE A 28 -4.40 -3.30 20.02
C ILE A 28 -4.75 -3.80 18.62
N VAL A 29 -4.82 -5.12 18.41
CA VAL A 29 -5.16 -5.71 17.10
C VAL A 29 -6.58 -5.33 16.70
N ALA A 30 -7.55 -5.53 17.60
CA ALA A 30 -8.95 -5.19 17.33
C ALA A 30 -9.13 -3.67 17.13
N MET A 31 -8.45 -2.86 17.94
CA MET A 31 -8.47 -1.39 17.82
C MET A 31 -7.95 -0.96 16.46
N ARG A 32 -6.79 -1.44 16.03
CA ARG A 32 -6.17 -1.07 14.73
C ARG A 32 -6.99 -1.56 13.54
N ALA A 33 -7.58 -2.74 13.63
CA ALA A 33 -8.49 -3.24 12.60
C ALA A 33 -9.74 -2.34 12.47
N ALA A 34 -10.31 -1.88 13.59
CA ALA A 34 -11.45 -0.97 13.59
C ALA A 34 -11.07 0.42 13.03
N GLU A 35 -9.92 0.99 13.43
CA GLU A 35 -9.39 2.23 12.89
C GLU A 35 -9.17 2.10 11.37
N GLN A 36 -8.58 1.01 10.91
CA GLN A 36 -8.36 0.77 9.48
C GLN A 36 -9.67 0.65 8.69
N ALA A 37 -10.66 -0.05 9.23
CA ALA A 37 -11.97 -0.17 8.59
C ALA A 37 -12.68 1.18 8.45
N GLU A 38 -12.64 2.01 9.49
CA GLU A 38 -13.23 3.34 9.44
C GLU A 38 -12.47 4.30 8.50
N ALA A 39 -11.14 4.26 8.50
CA ALA A 39 -10.32 5.03 7.55
C ALA A 39 -10.62 4.64 6.09
N ALA A 40 -10.76 3.34 5.82
CA ALA A 40 -11.16 2.84 4.51
C ALA A 40 -12.55 3.33 4.10
N ARG A 41 -13.52 3.30 5.02
CA ARG A 41 -14.89 3.80 4.79
C ARG A 41 -14.88 5.29 4.40
N ILE A 42 -14.06 6.12 5.05
CA ILE A 42 -13.88 7.54 4.71
C ILE A 42 -13.36 7.69 3.26
N CYS A 43 -12.47 6.80 2.83
CA CYS A 43 -11.95 6.77 1.47
C CYS A 43 -12.91 6.10 0.45
N GLY A 44 -14.08 5.63 0.89
CA GLY A 44 -15.04 4.93 0.04
C GLY A 44 -14.60 3.51 -0.34
N VAL A 45 -13.77 2.87 0.49
CA VAL A 45 -13.31 1.48 0.31
C VAL A 45 -14.03 0.59 1.30
N SER A 46 -14.70 -0.47 0.80
CA SER A 46 -15.43 -1.46 1.61
C SER A 46 -14.80 -2.86 1.55
N ASP A 47 -13.90 -3.09 0.59
CA ASP A 47 -13.24 -4.38 0.38
C ASP A 47 -11.89 -4.39 1.10
N LEU A 48 -11.86 -4.97 2.31
CA LEU A 48 -10.69 -5.04 3.19
C LEU A 48 -10.31 -6.50 3.45
N HIS A 49 -9.02 -6.78 3.30
CA HIS A 49 -8.42 -8.08 3.56
C HIS A 49 -7.28 -7.93 4.57
N PHE A 50 -7.24 -8.79 5.58
CA PHE A 50 -6.18 -8.84 6.58
C PHE A 50 -5.45 -10.17 6.46
N LEU A 51 -4.11 -10.13 6.32
CA LEU A 51 -3.29 -11.33 6.22
C LEU A 51 -2.77 -11.82 7.57
N HIS A 52 -3.05 -11.09 8.65
CA HIS A 52 -2.76 -11.48 10.03
C HIS A 52 -1.30 -11.88 10.29
N GLN A 53 -0.36 -11.18 9.65
CA GLN A 53 1.05 -11.38 9.93
C GLN A 53 1.47 -10.56 11.16
N ARG A 54 2.49 -11.01 11.86
CA ARG A 54 3.02 -10.34 13.04
C ARG A 54 3.74 -9.05 12.68
N ASP A 55 3.40 -7.94 13.33
CA ASP A 55 4.05 -6.63 13.15
C ASP A 55 5.51 -6.65 13.60
N GLY A 56 6.39 -6.09 12.78
CA GLY A 56 7.85 -6.08 12.97
C GLY A 56 8.58 -7.33 12.47
N PHE A 57 7.86 -8.35 12.03
CA PHE A 57 8.42 -9.66 11.65
C PHE A 57 7.91 -10.16 10.29
N LEU A 58 7.38 -9.27 9.47
CA LEU A 58 6.93 -9.64 8.12
C LEU A 58 8.14 -10.07 7.28
N GLU A 59 8.03 -11.24 6.65
CA GLU A 59 9.01 -11.74 5.69
C GLU A 59 8.32 -12.06 4.35
N PRO A 60 8.97 -11.83 3.21
CA PRO A 60 8.45 -12.17 1.89
C PRO A 60 8.60 -13.68 1.64
N SER A 61 8.04 -14.49 2.54
CA SER A 61 8.09 -15.96 2.49
C SER A 61 7.22 -16.51 1.37
N TYR A 62 7.38 -17.79 1.05
CA TYR A 62 6.53 -18.48 0.07
C TYR A 62 5.05 -18.37 0.43
N GLU A 63 4.73 -18.53 1.71
CA GLU A 63 3.35 -18.48 2.22
C GLU A 63 2.76 -17.07 2.11
N VAL A 64 3.50 -16.03 2.50
CA VAL A 64 3.04 -14.63 2.41
C VAL A 64 2.85 -14.22 0.96
N VAL A 65 3.79 -14.57 0.07
CA VAL A 65 3.64 -14.32 -1.37
C VAL A 65 2.42 -15.06 -1.92
N GLY A 66 2.19 -16.31 -1.49
CA GLY A 66 1.02 -17.10 -1.89
C GLY A 66 -0.30 -16.45 -1.50
N MET A 67 -0.43 -15.92 -0.27
CA MET A 67 -1.61 -15.17 0.18
C MET A 67 -1.88 -13.94 -0.70
N VAL A 68 -0.82 -13.22 -1.06
CA VAL A 68 -0.94 -12.04 -1.95
C VAL A 68 -1.34 -12.46 -3.36
N VAL A 69 -0.75 -13.53 -3.90
CA VAL A 69 -1.11 -14.08 -5.24
C VAL A 69 -2.57 -14.55 -5.25
N GLU A 70 -3.01 -15.25 -4.21
CA GLU A 70 -4.41 -15.68 -4.09
C GLU A 70 -5.36 -14.49 -4.14
N LEU A 71 -5.10 -13.44 -3.34
CA LEU A 71 -5.90 -12.24 -3.33
C LEU A 71 -5.91 -11.54 -4.69
N MET A 72 -4.74 -11.39 -5.31
CA MET A 72 -4.63 -10.80 -6.64
C MET A 72 -5.41 -11.60 -7.69
N ARG A 73 -5.35 -12.93 -7.68
CA ARG A 73 -6.10 -13.78 -8.61
C ARG A 73 -7.62 -13.71 -8.39
N LYS A 74 -8.07 -13.44 -7.15
CA LYS A 74 -9.49 -13.19 -6.83
C LYS A 74 -9.97 -11.83 -7.34
N ILE A 75 -9.22 -10.77 -7.07
CA ILE A 75 -9.60 -9.38 -7.38
C ILE A 75 -9.29 -9.02 -8.83
N ARG A 76 -8.17 -9.52 -9.37
CA ARG A 76 -7.63 -9.22 -10.72
C ARG A 76 -7.41 -7.71 -10.97
N PRO A 77 -6.63 -7.03 -10.11
CA PRO A 77 -6.42 -5.60 -10.25
C PRO A 77 -5.59 -5.24 -11.50
N ASP A 78 -5.94 -4.09 -12.12
CA ASP A 78 -5.14 -3.49 -13.20
C ASP A 78 -3.92 -2.76 -12.65
N ILE A 79 -4.01 -2.25 -11.43
CA ILE A 79 -2.94 -1.53 -10.73
C ILE A 79 -2.82 -2.10 -9.31
N VAL A 80 -1.60 -2.46 -8.94
CA VAL A 80 -1.27 -2.82 -7.57
C VAL A 80 -0.45 -1.69 -6.95
N LEU A 81 -0.91 -1.15 -5.81
CA LEU A 81 -0.14 -0.18 -5.01
C LEU A 81 0.52 -0.89 -3.84
N ALA A 82 1.82 -0.66 -3.63
CA ALA A 82 2.55 -1.27 -2.52
C ALA A 82 3.58 -0.30 -1.92
N MET A 83 4.07 -0.65 -0.74
CA MET A 83 5.26 -0.01 -0.17
C MET A 83 6.46 -0.27 -1.09
N HIS A 84 7.39 0.69 -1.13
CA HIS A 84 8.60 0.52 -1.94
C HIS A 84 9.59 -0.45 -1.27
N PRO A 85 10.14 -1.45 -1.98
CA PRO A 85 11.07 -2.41 -1.40
C PRO A 85 12.49 -1.85 -1.19
N GLU A 86 12.82 -0.73 -1.84
CA GLU A 86 14.12 -0.09 -1.71
C GLU A 86 14.15 0.85 -0.48
N ARG A 87 15.25 0.78 0.27
CA ARG A 87 15.45 1.59 1.49
C ARG A 87 15.74 3.05 1.16
N ALA A 88 14.99 3.96 1.77
CA ALA A 88 15.22 5.40 1.68
C ALA A 88 16.19 5.84 2.78
N TRP A 89 17.46 6.09 2.43
CA TRP A 89 18.51 6.44 3.38
C TRP A 89 18.46 7.91 3.83
N ASP A 90 17.81 8.77 3.08
CA ASP A 90 17.54 10.16 3.46
C ASP A 90 16.64 10.25 4.70
N ARG A 91 15.79 9.24 4.89
CA ARG A 91 14.88 9.15 6.02
C ARG A 91 14.52 7.69 6.33
N ILE A 92 15.31 7.08 7.20
CA ILE A 92 15.20 5.66 7.54
C ILE A 92 13.81 5.26 8.07
N GLN A 93 13.06 6.18 8.69
CA GLN A 93 11.71 5.92 9.21
C GLN A 93 10.68 5.60 8.11
N LYS A 94 10.96 5.92 6.84
CA LYS A 94 10.13 5.49 5.70
C LYS A 94 10.32 3.99 5.41
N SER A 95 11.43 3.42 5.86
CA SER A 95 11.90 2.08 5.50
C SER A 95 11.79 1.12 6.69
N HIS A 96 10.61 1.08 7.33
CA HIS A 96 10.32 0.06 8.32
C HIS A 96 10.56 -1.34 7.70
N PRO A 97 11.12 -2.32 8.42
CA PRO A 97 11.37 -3.66 7.88
C PRO A 97 10.15 -4.27 7.20
N ASP A 98 8.96 -4.16 7.81
CA ASP A 98 7.72 -4.69 7.23
C ASP A 98 7.30 -3.95 5.95
N HIS A 99 7.60 -2.64 5.82
CA HIS A 99 7.34 -1.92 4.59
C HIS A 99 8.19 -2.46 3.44
N LEU A 100 9.48 -2.71 3.70
CA LEU A 100 10.39 -3.30 2.71
C LEU A 100 9.97 -4.73 2.36
N ALA A 101 9.63 -5.54 3.37
CA ALA A 101 9.15 -6.90 3.19
C ALA A 101 7.82 -6.96 2.42
N CYS A 102 6.89 -6.04 2.71
CA CYS A 102 5.65 -5.86 1.97
C CYS A 102 5.93 -5.56 0.49
N GLY A 103 6.80 -4.59 0.21
CA GLY A 103 7.19 -4.23 -1.15
C GLY A 103 7.81 -5.39 -1.91
N GLU A 104 8.69 -6.15 -1.26
CA GLU A 104 9.34 -7.32 -1.84
C GLU A 104 8.33 -8.47 -2.08
N ALA A 105 7.45 -8.76 -1.11
CA ALA A 105 6.43 -9.79 -1.26
C ALA A 105 5.47 -9.48 -2.41
N VAL A 106 5.01 -8.22 -2.51
CA VAL A 106 4.14 -7.77 -3.60
C VAL A 106 4.86 -7.81 -4.94
N THR A 107 6.14 -7.42 -4.99
CA THR A 107 6.94 -7.50 -6.23
C THR A 107 7.03 -8.94 -6.73
N ARG A 108 7.37 -9.90 -5.85
CA ARG A 108 7.40 -11.33 -6.19
C ARG A 108 6.03 -11.88 -6.59
N ALA A 109 4.98 -11.41 -5.94
CA ALA A 109 3.61 -11.80 -6.27
C ALA A 109 3.20 -11.31 -7.65
N VAL A 110 3.45 -10.02 -7.97
CA VAL A 110 3.11 -9.41 -9.25
C VAL A 110 3.94 -10.02 -10.39
N TYR A 111 5.24 -10.23 -10.14
CA TYR A 111 6.14 -10.86 -11.12
C TYR A 111 7.17 -11.74 -10.41
N PRO A 112 7.22 -13.04 -10.77
CA PRO A 112 6.43 -13.69 -11.82
C PRO A 112 5.20 -14.47 -11.31
N ALA A 113 4.92 -14.48 -9.98
CA ALA A 113 4.10 -15.53 -9.37
C ALA A 113 2.61 -15.51 -9.81
N VAL A 114 1.98 -14.33 -9.92
CA VAL A 114 0.56 -14.24 -10.28
C VAL A 114 0.29 -14.63 -11.71
N GLU A 115 1.25 -14.42 -12.61
CA GLU A 115 1.13 -14.72 -14.04
C GLU A 115 1.65 -16.11 -14.42
N ASN A 116 2.42 -16.75 -13.54
CA ASN A 116 2.95 -18.08 -13.78
C ASN A 116 1.91 -19.15 -13.37
N PRO A 117 1.38 -19.94 -14.33
CA PRO A 117 0.40 -20.98 -14.03
C PRO A 117 0.96 -22.14 -13.20
N PHE A 118 2.28 -22.29 -13.12
CA PHE A 118 2.96 -23.33 -12.34
C PHE A 118 3.31 -22.87 -10.92
N ALA A 119 3.21 -21.55 -10.64
CA ALA A 119 3.32 -21.04 -9.29
C ALA A 119 1.97 -21.16 -8.59
N TYR A 120 1.94 -21.79 -7.44
CA TYR A 120 0.71 -22.03 -6.67
C TYR A 120 -0.37 -22.75 -7.49
N PRO A 121 -0.09 -23.99 -7.98
CA PRO A 121 -1.01 -24.75 -8.85
C PRO A 121 -2.36 -25.03 -8.17
N GLU A 122 -2.38 -25.16 -6.85
CA GLU A 122 -3.59 -25.33 -6.03
C GLU A 122 -4.58 -24.16 -6.20
N LEU A 123 -4.11 -22.95 -6.49
CA LEU A 123 -5.00 -21.81 -6.77
C LEU A 123 -5.71 -21.97 -8.11
N ALA A 124 -5.01 -22.48 -9.12
CA ALA A 124 -5.64 -22.76 -10.43
C ALA A 124 -6.69 -23.89 -10.30
N GLU A 125 -6.40 -24.94 -9.53
CA GLU A 125 -7.34 -26.02 -9.20
C GLU A 125 -8.58 -25.49 -8.45
N ALA A 126 -8.41 -24.47 -7.60
CA ALA A 126 -9.48 -23.75 -6.90
C ALA A 126 -10.25 -22.74 -7.78
N GLY A 127 -9.98 -22.68 -9.09
CA GLY A 127 -10.67 -21.78 -10.02
C GLY A 127 -10.10 -20.34 -10.04
N LEU A 128 -8.88 -20.15 -9.54
CA LEU A 128 -8.15 -18.87 -9.55
C LEU A 128 -6.99 -18.92 -10.53
N PRO A 129 -7.24 -18.82 -11.86
CA PRO A 129 -6.21 -18.93 -12.87
C PRO A 129 -5.23 -17.76 -12.83
N ALA A 130 -4.01 -18.02 -13.31
CA ALA A 130 -2.99 -16.99 -13.52
C ALA A 130 -3.50 -15.86 -14.42
N TYR A 131 -3.01 -14.65 -14.20
CA TYR A 131 -3.28 -13.49 -15.06
C TYR A 131 -2.12 -12.50 -14.97
N LYS A 132 -2.08 -11.51 -15.87
CA LYS A 132 -1.01 -10.51 -15.93
C LYS A 132 -1.48 -9.19 -15.31
N VAL A 133 -0.71 -8.68 -14.35
CA VAL A 133 -0.92 -7.35 -13.76
C VAL A 133 -0.24 -6.32 -14.67
N PRO A 134 -0.95 -5.29 -15.16
CA PRO A 134 -0.34 -4.27 -16.03
C PRO A 134 0.64 -3.35 -15.31
N TYR A 135 0.29 -2.87 -14.11
CA TYR A 135 1.06 -1.84 -13.42
C TYR A 135 1.29 -2.14 -11.94
N LEU A 136 2.52 -1.86 -11.48
CA LEU A 136 2.89 -1.83 -10.08
C LEU A 136 3.31 -0.41 -9.71
N TRP A 137 2.66 0.16 -8.71
CA TRP A 137 2.92 1.50 -8.19
C TRP A 137 3.47 1.41 -6.78
N PHE A 138 4.60 2.00 -6.54
CA PHE A 138 5.20 2.04 -5.21
C PHE A 138 5.09 3.43 -4.59
N PHE A 139 4.93 3.46 -3.27
CA PHE A 139 4.97 4.69 -2.46
C PHE A 139 5.91 4.52 -1.27
N GLY A 140 6.35 5.63 -0.68
CA GLY A 140 7.20 5.63 0.52
C GLY A 140 8.65 5.24 0.31
N GLY A 141 9.13 5.17 -0.92
CA GLY A 141 10.51 4.86 -1.29
C GLY A 141 11.44 6.09 -1.38
N PRO A 142 12.62 5.87 -1.98
CA PRO A 142 13.56 6.95 -2.30
C PRO A 142 12.93 7.97 -3.25
N ALA A 143 13.16 9.26 -2.97
CA ALA A 143 12.54 10.34 -3.73
C ALA A 143 12.98 10.37 -5.20
N GLU A 144 14.17 9.90 -5.50
CA GLU A 144 14.73 9.80 -6.86
C GLU A 144 14.08 8.73 -7.73
N ARG A 145 13.32 7.81 -7.13
CA ARG A 145 12.52 6.80 -7.84
C ARG A 145 11.14 7.31 -8.24
N GLU A 146 10.64 8.36 -7.59
CA GLU A 146 9.30 8.88 -7.84
C GLU A 146 9.23 9.53 -9.23
N ASN A 147 8.41 8.97 -10.10
CA ASN A 147 8.25 9.35 -11.50
C ASN A 147 6.81 9.72 -11.89
N HIS A 148 5.88 9.65 -10.95
CA HIS A 148 4.48 9.95 -11.20
C HIS A 148 3.87 10.71 -10.01
N PHE A 149 3.17 11.81 -10.30
CA PHE A 149 2.59 12.70 -9.30
C PHE A 149 1.10 12.89 -9.60
N VAL A 150 0.26 12.53 -8.62
CA VAL A 150 -1.18 12.61 -8.75
C VAL A 150 -1.69 13.81 -7.96
N ASP A 151 -2.33 14.76 -8.65
CA ASP A 151 -2.99 15.89 -7.99
C ASP A 151 -4.15 15.39 -7.12
N ILE A 152 -4.07 15.62 -5.83
CA ILE A 152 -5.09 15.26 -4.85
C ILE A 152 -5.62 16.47 -4.09
N THR A 153 -5.48 17.67 -4.65
CA THR A 153 -5.81 18.93 -3.97
C THR A 153 -7.21 18.91 -3.36
N GLU A 154 -8.18 18.40 -4.09
CA GLU A 154 -9.58 18.31 -3.62
C GLU A 154 -9.82 17.21 -2.57
N PHE A 155 -8.87 16.29 -2.39
CA PHE A 155 -8.98 15.15 -1.47
C PHE A 155 -8.07 15.25 -0.24
N VAL A 156 -7.34 16.35 -0.07
CA VAL A 156 -6.42 16.54 1.05
C VAL A 156 -7.13 16.40 2.40
N ASP A 157 -8.30 17.00 2.53
CA ASP A 157 -9.06 16.94 3.79
C ASP A 157 -9.59 15.53 4.06
N THR A 158 -10.05 14.82 3.04
CA THR A 158 -10.45 13.41 3.15
C THR A 158 -9.27 12.54 3.59
N LYS A 159 -8.09 12.74 2.99
CA LYS A 159 -6.86 12.03 3.37
C LYS A 159 -6.48 12.30 4.82
N VAL A 160 -6.48 13.56 5.24
CA VAL A 160 -6.16 13.94 6.63
C VAL A 160 -7.19 13.34 7.60
N GLN A 161 -8.47 13.37 7.25
CA GLN A 161 -9.52 12.75 8.07
C GLN A 161 -9.30 11.24 8.22
N ALA A 162 -8.98 10.53 7.14
CA ALA A 162 -8.69 9.10 7.21
C ALA A 162 -7.47 8.79 8.08
N ILE A 163 -6.40 9.61 8.01
CA ILE A 163 -5.22 9.43 8.86
C ILE A 163 -5.56 9.69 10.35
N ARG A 164 -6.41 10.67 10.65
CA ARG A 164 -6.82 10.99 12.02
C ARG A 164 -7.55 9.85 12.72
N ILE A 165 -8.20 8.96 11.98
CA ILE A 165 -8.84 7.76 12.53
C ILE A 165 -7.84 6.86 13.22
N HIS A 166 -6.59 6.81 12.75
CA HIS A 166 -5.52 6.04 13.39
C HIS A 166 -4.97 6.73 14.66
N ALA A 167 -5.86 7.10 15.59
CA ALA A 167 -5.55 7.85 16.79
C ALA A 167 -4.55 7.10 17.69
N SER A 168 -4.61 5.77 17.71
CA SER A 168 -3.62 4.93 18.42
C SER A 168 -2.18 5.13 17.94
N GLN A 169 -1.98 5.67 16.72
CA GLN A 169 -0.69 5.85 16.08
C GLN A 169 -0.23 7.32 16.01
N HIS A 170 -1.13 8.27 16.28
CA HIS A 170 -0.88 9.70 16.13
C HIS A 170 -1.31 10.48 17.37
N PRO A 171 -0.46 10.49 18.44
CA PRO A 171 -0.78 11.20 19.67
C PRO A 171 -0.85 12.73 19.50
N ASP A 172 -0.17 13.28 18.48
CA ASP A 172 -0.18 14.71 18.14
C ASP A 172 -0.81 14.89 16.74
N VAL A 173 -2.13 15.06 16.73
CA VAL A 173 -2.94 15.14 15.50
C VAL A 173 -2.64 16.43 14.71
N GLU A 174 -2.39 17.56 15.39
CA GLU A 174 -2.13 18.84 14.71
C GLU A 174 -0.78 18.80 13.99
N ARG A 175 0.23 18.27 14.65
CA ARG A 175 1.55 18.09 14.05
C ARG A 175 1.52 17.12 12.86
N MET A 176 0.75 16.04 12.96
CA MET A 176 0.55 15.10 11.88
C MET A 176 -0.10 15.77 10.68
N ASP A 177 -1.22 16.51 10.87
CA ASP A 177 -1.93 17.23 9.81
C ASP A 177 -0.99 18.22 9.08
N ALA A 178 -0.32 19.09 9.83
CA ALA A 178 0.62 20.07 9.26
C ALA A 178 1.71 19.40 8.42
N ARG A 179 2.25 18.27 8.90
CA ARG A 179 3.27 17.49 8.20
C ARG A 179 2.75 16.87 6.91
N VAL A 180 1.57 16.25 6.94
CA VAL A 180 0.96 15.63 5.76
C VAL A 180 0.73 16.69 4.68
N ARG A 181 0.10 17.81 5.01
CA ARG A 181 -0.14 18.91 4.07
C ARG A 181 1.15 19.49 3.51
N SER A 182 2.19 19.65 4.33
CA SER A 182 3.51 20.13 3.88
C SER A 182 4.17 19.16 2.89
N MET A 183 4.10 17.86 3.16
CA MET A 183 4.62 16.81 2.27
C MET A 183 3.90 16.83 0.92
N LEU A 184 2.56 16.90 0.93
CA LEU A 184 1.77 16.91 -0.30
C LEU A 184 2.06 18.13 -1.17
N ARG A 185 2.23 19.32 -0.58
CA ARG A 185 2.68 20.52 -1.32
C ARG A 185 4.09 20.38 -1.88
N THR A 186 4.97 19.72 -1.15
CA THR A 186 6.34 19.45 -1.64
C THR A 186 6.30 18.49 -2.84
N ASN A 187 5.50 17.46 -2.80
CA ASN A 187 5.30 16.54 -3.92
C ASN A 187 4.73 17.26 -5.14
N ALA A 188 3.72 18.13 -4.95
CA ALA A 188 3.14 18.90 -6.03
C ALA A 188 4.20 19.77 -6.75
N ARG A 189 5.06 20.48 -5.99
CA ARG A 189 6.18 21.25 -6.57
C ARG A 189 7.17 20.37 -7.34
N ARG A 190 7.52 19.19 -6.79
CA ARG A 190 8.40 18.22 -7.45
C ARG A 190 7.79 17.66 -8.73
N GLY A 191 6.48 17.48 -8.74
CA GLY A 191 5.71 17.06 -9.92
C GLY A 191 5.43 18.16 -10.94
N GLY A 192 5.87 19.40 -10.69
CA GLY A 192 5.64 20.52 -11.59
C GLY A 192 4.20 21.05 -11.63
N LEU A 193 3.41 20.76 -10.57
CA LEU A 193 2.05 21.29 -10.46
C LEU A 193 2.06 22.78 -10.07
N GLU A 194 0.97 23.48 -10.36
CA GLU A 194 0.77 24.88 -10.02
C GLU A 194 0.90 25.13 -8.51
N GLU A 195 1.25 26.38 -8.15
CA GLU A 195 1.33 26.81 -6.76
C GLU A 195 -0.02 26.59 -6.03
N GLY A 196 0.05 26.14 -4.79
CA GLY A 196 -1.15 25.83 -3.97
C GLY A 196 -1.68 24.41 -4.17
N ARG A 197 -1.24 23.67 -5.18
CA ARG A 197 -1.63 22.26 -5.38
C ARG A 197 -0.97 21.33 -4.37
N SER A 198 -1.58 20.15 -4.23
CA SER A 198 -1.14 19.05 -3.38
C SER A 198 -1.11 17.74 -4.16
N ALA A 199 -0.06 16.95 -4.04
CA ALA A 199 0.07 15.71 -4.79
C ALA A 199 0.59 14.55 -3.95
N GLU A 200 0.19 13.36 -4.33
CA GLU A 200 0.88 12.12 -3.96
C GLU A 200 1.93 11.77 -5.01
N ALA A 201 3.03 11.17 -4.57
CA ALA A 201 4.14 10.79 -5.42
C ALA A 201 4.33 9.27 -5.42
N PHE A 202 4.55 8.70 -6.60
CA PHE A 202 4.66 7.27 -6.82
C PHE A 202 5.86 6.95 -7.72
N HIS A 203 6.42 5.75 -7.52
CA HIS A 203 7.27 5.09 -8.50
C HIS A 203 6.41 4.11 -9.30
N VAL A 204 6.08 4.45 -10.53
CA VAL A 204 5.25 3.64 -11.40
C VAL A 204 6.12 2.75 -12.28
N VAL A 205 5.83 1.44 -12.26
CA VAL A 205 6.47 0.42 -13.08
C VAL A 205 5.42 -0.25 -13.97
N GLY A 206 5.60 -0.13 -15.27
CA GLY A 206 4.83 -0.92 -16.24
C GLY A 206 5.41 -2.32 -16.35
N ILE A 207 4.58 -3.34 -16.11
CA ILE A 207 5.01 -4.75 -16.12
C ILE A 207 4.47 -5.44 -17.37
N ASN A 208 3.16 -5.50 -17.52
CA ASN A 208 2.51 -6.13 -18.64
C ASN A 208 1.75 -5.10 -19.49
N THR A 209 2.47 -4.09 -19.94
CA THR A 209 1.97 -3.08 -20.88
C THR A 209 2.42 -3.40 -22.31
N PRO A 210 1.81 -2.79 -23.35
CA PRO A 210 2.27 -3.01 -24.73
C PRO A 210 3.75 -2.71 -24.95
N ALA A 211 4.35 -1.85 -24.13
CA ALA A 211 5.77 -1.47 -24.22
C ALA A 211 6.73 -2.37 -23.44
N THR A 212 6.20 -3.11 -22.45
CA THR A 212 7.03 -3.89 -21.52
C THR A 212 6.72 -5.38 -21.50
N ILE A 213 5.65 -5.79 -22.19
CA ILE A 213 5.24 -7.20 -22.21
C ILE A 213 6.34 -8.06 -22.79
N ALA A 214 6.91 -8.94 -21.98
CA ALA A 214 7.83 -9.94 -22.46
C ALA A 214 7.05 -11.06 -23.14
N GLY A 215 7.59 -11.57 -24.22
CA GLY A 215 7.01 -12.68 -24.98
C GLY A 215 7.26 -14.02 -24.31
N PHE A 216 6.70 -14.24 -23.12
CA PHE A 216 6.61 -15.56 -22.49
C PHE A 216 5.20 -16.10 -22.62
#